data_9e3c89696d697d70e394ef936de9d9dd
#
_entry.id   9e3c89696d697d70e394ef936de9d9dd
#
_cell.length_a   1.000
_cell.length_b   1.000
_cell.length_c   1.000
_cell.angle_alpha   90.00
_cell.angle_beta   90.00
_cell.angle_gamma   90.00
#
_symmetry.space_group_name_H-M   'P 1'
#
loop_
_entity.id
_entity.type
_entity.pdbx_description
1 polymer ?
#
loop_
_entity_poly.entity_id
_entity_poly.type
_entity_poly.pdbx_seq_one_letter_code
_entity_poly.pdbx_strand_id
1 'polypeptide(L)'
;GYRLDMRMNQKQNIDAIEVINSYSEHELSNLFFLNGDLKNSKKIAKKICLERKNKKIVMTNHLNFVLDTFFSAKTKNSFLARVYQSIRIEVNKELEFLKEILIQSKKLLSKNGIISIITYHSAEDRLVKRFFKNGCFDDEPVKDQFGNSLNPFKLKFQFLKPSELELKLNTRSRSAKLRSAMKI
;
A
#
# COMPACT_ATOMS: atom_id res chain seq x y z
N GLY A 1 24.83 -5.59 1.98
CA GLY A 1 23.65 -4.88 2.52
C GLY A 1 23.73 -3.40 2.24
N TYR A 2 22.59 -2.78 2.07
CA TYR A 2 22.46 -1.34 1.84
C TYR A 2 21.86 -0.68 3.09
N ARG A 3 22.07 0.63 3.27
CA ARG A 3 21.42 1.42 4.31
C ARG A 3 19.90 1.41 4.10
N LEU A 4 19.14 1.29 5.17
CA LEU A 4 17.68 1.28 5.21
C LEU A 4 17.16 2.72 5.17
N ASP A 5 17.07 3.34 3.99
CA ASP A 5 16.56 4.71 3.83
C ASP A 5 15.13 4.70 3.25
N MET A 6 14.97 4.31 2.00
CA MET A 6 13.72 4.20 1.24
C MET A 6 12.98 5.51 0.95
N ARG A 7 13.53 6.67 1.29
CA ARG A 7 12.94 7.97 0.97
C ARG A 7 13.05 8.27 -0.52
N MET A 8 11.95 8.62 -1.16
CA MET A 8 11.95 9.22 -2.50
C MET A 8 12.36 10.70 -2.45
N ASN A 9 11.86 11.42 -1.44
CA ASN A 9 12.28 12.79 -1.16
C ASN A 9 13.31 12.78 -0.01
N GLN A 10 14.58 13.05 -0.32
CA GLN A 10 15.68 13.07 0.66
C GLN A 10 15.57 14.20 1.71
N LYS A 11 14.70 15.19 1.48
CA LYS A 11 14.48 16.30 2.44
C LYS A 11 13.50 15.93 3.56
N GLN A 12 12.76 14.82 3.45
CA GLN A 12 11.86 14.39 4.52
C GLN A 12 12.64 13.80 5.71
N ASN A 13 12.10 13.96 6.92
CA ASN A 13 12.78 13.58 8.15
C ASN A 13 12.69 12.07 8.46
N ILE A 14 11.59 11.41 8.07
CA ILE A 14 11.34 10.01 8.40
C ILE A 14 11.88 9.11 7.29
N ASP A 15 12.86 8.26 7.62
CA ASP A 15 13.39 7.20 6.77
C ASP A 15 12.95 5.82 7.28
N ALA A 16 13.33 4.75 6.58
CA ALA A 16 13.00 3.40 6.99
C ALA A 16 13.70 2.96 8.29
N ILE A 17 14.86 3.56 8.62
CA ILE A 17 15.55 3.33 9.89
C ILE A 17 14.69 3.84 11.02
N GLU A 18 14.14 5.06 10.89
CA GLU A 18 13.27 5.64 11.90
C GLU A 18 12.00 4.79 12.10
N VAL A 19 11.30 4.42 11.02
CA VAL A 19 10.11 3.56 11.08
C VAL A 19 10.40 2.26 11.83
N ILE A 20 11.48 1.55 11.48
CA ILE A 20 11.80 0.24 12.06
C ILE A 20 12.23 0.35 13.53
N ASN A 21 12.93 1.44 13.90
CA ASN A 21 13.53 1.53 15.23
C ASN A 21 12.67 2.33 16.24
N SER A 22 11.77 3.21 15.80
CA SER A 22 10.97 4.06 16.71
C SER A 22 9.51 3.63 16.85
N TYR A 23 8.89 3.08 15.79
CA TYR A 23 7.48 2.68 15.86
C TYR A 23 7.26 1.61 16.94
N SER A 24 6.12 1.70 17.63
CA SER A 24 5.70 0.67 18.59
C SER A 24 5.45 -0.69 17.91
N GLU A 25 5.40 -1.76 18.68
CA GLU A 25 5.07 -3.10 18.17
C GLU A 25 3.70 -3.11 17.48
N HIS A 26 2.73 -2.36 17.99
CA HIS A 26 1.40 -2.24 17.43
C HIS A 26 1.42 -1.51 16.08
N GLU A 27 2.14 -0.37 15.97
CA GLU A 27 2.28 0.38 14.72
C GLU A 27 2.97 -0.44 13.64
N LEU A 28 4.08 -1.13 13.97
CA LEU A 28 4.75 -2.04 13.04
C LEU A 28 3.84 -3.20 12.61
N SER A 29 3.08 -3.78 13.54
CA SER A 29 2.14 -4.84 13.20
C SER A 29 1.07 -4.36 12.21
N ASN A 30 0.49 -3.19 12.44
CA ASN A 30 -0.50 -2.60 11.55
C ASN A 30 0.10 -2.27 10.18
N LEU A 31 1.29 -1.68 10.16
CA LEU A 31 2.03 -1.38 8.93
C LEU A 31 2.21 -2.63 8.07
N PHE A 32 2.72 -3.72 8.64
CA PHE A 32 2.95 -4.97 7.91
C PHE A 32 1.65 -5.66 7.49
N PHE A 33 0.61 -5.56 8.30
CA PHE A 33 -0.70 -6.14 7.98
C PHE A 33 -1.42 -5.37 6.87
N LEU A 34 -1.56 -4.05 7.02
CA LEU A 34 -2.36 -3.22 6.13
C LEU A 34 -1.68 -2.97 4.78
N ASN A 35 -0.36 -2.70 4.78
CA ASN A 35 0.40 -2.34 3.59
C ASN A 35 1.05 -3.55 2.89
N GLY A 36 1.31 -4.63 3.63
CA GLY A 36 2.01 -5.82 3.12
C GLY A 36 1.19 -7.09 3.02
N ASP A 37 -0.05 -7.10 3.52
CA ASP A 37 -0.89 -8.32 3.65
C ASP A 37 -0.16 -9.47 4.37
N LEU A 38 0.69 -9.14 5.35
CA LEU A 38 1.47 -10.13 6.11
C LEU A 38 0.66 -10.65 7.29
N LYS A 39 0.11 -11.86 7.18
CA LYS A 39 -0.73 -12.47 8.21
C LYS A 39 -0.03 -12.63 9.57
N ASN A 40 1.29 -12.80 9.58
CA ASN A 40 2.13 -12.92 10.79
C ASN A 40 2.68 -11.57 11.27
N SER A 41 2.08 -10.46 10.88
CA SER A 41 2.55 -9.10 11.18
C SER A 41 2.88 -8.88 12.66
N LYS A 42 2.07 -9.41 13.60
CA LYS A 42 2.32 -9.34 15.05
C LYS A 42 3.64 -10.02 15.44
N LYS A 43 3.91 -11.22 14.91
CA LYS A 43 5.16 -11.95 15.21
C LYS A 43 6.38 -11.23 14.60
N ILE A 44 6.23 -10.70 13.39
CA ILE A 44 7.25 -9.90 12.70
C ILE A 44 7.59 -8.65 13.52
N ALA A 45 6.58 -7.88 13.91
CA ALA A 45 6.74 -6.67 14.73
C ALA A 45 7.44 -6.97 16.06
N LYS A 46 6.97 -8.00 16.79
CA LYS A 46 7.59 -8.45 18.04
C LYS A 46 9.06 -8.80 17.87
N LYS A 47 9.42 -9.55 16.83
CA LYS A 47 10.82 -9.94 16.55
C LYS A 47 11.71 -8.72 16.29
N ILE A 48 11.24 -7.78 15.48
CA ILE A 48 11.93 -6.51 15.22
C ILE A 48 12.11 -5.70 16.52
N CYS A 49 11.06 -5.57 17.32
CA CYS A 49 11.11 -4.85 18.59
C CYS A 49 12.07 -5.46 19.61
N LEU A 50 12.19 -6.78 19.63
CA LEU A 50 13.16 -7.48 20.48
C LEU A 50 14.59 -7.21 20.01
N GLU A 51 14.86 -7.38 18.73
CA GLU A 51 16.19 -7.21 18.17
C GLU A 51 16.73 -5.78 18.32
N ARG A 52 15.91 -4.78 18.01
CA ARG A 52 16.34 -3.37 18.09
C ARG A 52 16.69 -2.89 19.50
N LYS A 53 16.24 -3.60 20.57
CA LYS A 53 16.68 -3.34 21.97
C LYS A 53 18.15 -3.64 22.16
N ASN A 54 18.68 -4.62 21.45
CA ASN A 54 20.07 -5.03 21.54
C ASN A 54 20.95 -4.24 20.54
N LYS A 55 20.45 -4.07 19.31
CA LYS A 55 21.18 -3.40 18.26
C LYS A 55 20.24 -2.72 17.27
N LYS A 56 20.44 -1.41 17.05
CA LYS A 56 19.69 -0.63 16.08
C LYS A 56 19.79 -1.25 14.67
N ILE A 57 18.63 -1.41 14.00
CA ILE A 57 18.57 -2.00 12.66
C ILE A 57 18.74 -0.87 11.64
N VAL A 58 19.91 -0.81 10.99
CA VAL A 58 20.30 0.27 10.08
C VAL A 58 20.48 -0.22 8.65
N MET A 59 20.79 -1.52 8.48
CA MET A 59 21.13 -2.12 7.19
C MET A 59 20.11 -3.17 6.77
N THR A 60 19.89 -3.31 5.45
CA THR A 60 18.96 -4.29 4.89
C THR A 60 19.31 -5.74 5.24
N ASN A 61 20.60 -6.09 5.25
CA ASN A 61 21.04 -7.44 5.64
C ASN A 61 20.71 -7.75 7.10
N HIS A 62 20.83 -6.78 8.01
CA HIS A 62 20.44 -6.98 9.42
C HIS A 62 18.94 -7.22 9.53
N LEU A 63 18.07 -6.41 8.87
CA LEU A 63 16.64 -6.65 8.85
C LEU A 63 16.30 -8.02 8.26
N ASN A 64 16.96 -8.42 7.16
CA ASN A 64 16.75 -9.73 6.55
C ASN A 64 17.11 -10.88 7.50
N PHE A 65 18.20 -10.74 8.25
CA PHE A 65 18.62 -11.71 9.27
C PHE A 65 17.59 -11.83 10.40
N VAL A 66 17.10 -10.70 10.90
CA VAL A 66 16.03 -10.68 11.93
C VAL A 66 14.78 -11.43 11.47
N LEU A 67 14.49 -11.40 10.17
CA LEU A 67 13.27 -11.97 9.58
C LEU A 67 13.45 -13.37 9.00
N ASP A 68 14.61 -13.98 9.09
CA ASP A 68 14.96 -15.26 8.43
C ASP A 68 14.05 -16.43 8.83
N THR A 69 13.51 -16.42 10.04
CA THR A 69 12.60 -17.43 10.57
C THR A 69 11.19 -17.38 9.98
N PHE A 70 10.84 -16.33 9.24
CA PHE A 70 9.49 -16.13 8.67
C PHE A 70 9.35 -16.60 7.24
N PHE A 71 10.41 -17.05 6.60
CA PHE A 71 10.39 -17.50 5.20
C PHE A 71 11.30 -18.72 4.98
N SER A 72 11.00 -19.48 3.95
CA SER A 72 11.89 -20.52 3.39
C SER A 72 12.66 -19.94 2.18
N ALA A 73 13.65 -20.67 1.68
CA ALA A 73 14.37 -20.28 0.45
C ALA A 73 13.41 -19.99 -0.73
N LYS A 74 12.34 -20.77 -0.87
CA LYS A 74 11.32 -20.62 -1.92
C LYS A 74 10.48 -19.35 -1.76
N THR A 75 10.19 -18.93 -0.54
CA THR A 75 9.28 -17.81 -0.25
C THR A 75 10.01 -16.51 0.10
N LYS A 76 11.33 -16.55 0.26
CA LYS A 76 12.17 -15.42 0.69
C LYS A 76 11.90 -14.14 -0.09
N ASN A 77 12.03 -14.19 -1.41
CA ASN A 77 11.91 -12.98 -2.24
C ASN A 77 10.51 -12.36 -2.17
N SER A 78 9.46 -13.18 -2.22
CA SER A 78 8.08 -12.69 -2.14
C SER A 78 7.72 -12.17 -0.76
N PHE A 79 8.26 -12.75 0.31
CA PHE A 79 8.06 -12.29 1.67
C PHE A 79 8.78 -10.95 1.90
N LEU A 80 10.07 -10.88 1.60
CA LEU A 80 10.86 -9.66 1.78
C LEU A 80 10.34 -8.51 0.91
N ALA A 81 9.90 -8.79 -0.32
CA ALA A 81 9.29 -7.77 -1.17
C ALA A 81 8.09 -7.11 -0.49
N ARG A 82 7.20 -7.89 0.17
CA ARG A 82 6.05 -7.34 0.92
C ARG A 82 6.46 -6.58 2.17
N VAL A 83 7.50 -7.04 2.88
CA VAL A 83 8.05 -6.31 4.03
C VAL A 83 8.57 -4.95 3.59
N TYR A 84 9.45 -4.91 2.59
CA TYR A 84 10.02 -3.67 2.08
C TYR A 84 8.99 -2.75 1.42
N GLN A 85 8.00 -3.31 0.71
CA GLN A 85 6.86 -2.55 0.20
C GLN A 85 6.10 -1.86 1.34
N SER A 86 5.83 -2.56 2.45
CA SER A 86 5.11 -1.99 3.59
C SER A 86 5.84 -0.78 4.17
N ILE A 87 7.16 -0.90 4.35
CA ILE A 87 8.01 0.17 4.88
C ILE A 87 8.08 1.34 3.90
N ARG A 88 8.22 1.08 2.60
CA ARG A 88 8.28 2.10 1.55
C ARG A 88 7.00 2.93 1.49
N ILE A 89 5.85 2.26 1.54
CA ILE A 89 4.53 2.91 1.55
C ILE A 89 4.44 3.88 2.73
N GLU A 90 4.87 3.45 3.92
CA GLU A 90 4.85 4.26 5.14
C GLU A 90 5.79 5.46 5.04
N VAL A 91 7.05 5.20 4.70
CA VAL A 91 8.09 6.24 4.57
C VAL A 91 7.67 7.33 3.59
N ASN A 92 7.10 6.95 2.45
CA ASN A 92 6.75 7.90 1.39
C ASN A 92 5.27 8.33 1.42
N LYS A 93 4.49 7.90 2.43
CA LYS A 93 3.07 8.24 2.59
C LYS A 93 2.24 7.97 1.32
N GLU A 94 2.57 6.89 0.60
CA GLU A 94 2.03 6.60 -0.74
C GLU A 94 0.49 6.51 -0.72
N LEU A 95 -0.09 5.84 0.29
CA LEU A 95 -1.54 5.70 0.41
C LEU A 95 -2.23 6.98 0.86
N GLU A 96 -1.56 7.84 1.64
CA GLU A 96 -2.10 9.15 2.04
C GLU A 96 -2.23 10.05 0.82
N PHE A 97 -1.18 10.17 0.01
CA PHE A 97 -1.23 10.93 -1.24
C PHE A 97 -2.26 10.38 -2.22
N LEU A 98 -2.38 9.05 -2.33
CA LEU A 98 -3.42 8.44 -3.16
C LEU A 98 -4.82 8.81 -2.70
N LYS A 99 -5.08 8.84 -1.38
CA LYS A 99 -6.35 9.31 -0.81
C LYS A 99 -6.62 10.77 -1.17
N GLU A 100 -5.61 11.64 -1.04
CA GLU A 100 -5.74 13.06 -1.40
C GLU A 100 -6.10 13.24 -2.86
N ILE A 101 -5.42 12.55 -3.78
CA ILE A 101 -5.71 12.56 -5.22
C ILE A 101 -7.17 12.13 -5.47
N LEU A 102 -7.63 11.07 -4.84
CA LEU A 102 -8.99 10.58 -4.97
C LEU A 102 -10.03 11.60 -4.47
N ILE A 103 -9.79 12.22 -3.30
CA ILE A 103 -10.67 13.27 -2.76
C ILE A 103 -10.71 14.49 -3.69
N GLN A 104 -9.55 14.92 -4.18
CA GLN A 104 -9.47 16.07 -5.09
C GLN A 104 -10.16 15.78 -6.42
N SER A 105 -10.02 14.56 -6.95
CA SER A 105 -10.68 14.17 -8.19
C SER A 105 -12.21 14.29 -8.12
N LYS A 106 -12.80 14.02 -6.96
CA LYS A 106 -14.23 14.22 -6.71
C LYS A 106 -14.67 15.68 -6.92
N LYS A 107 -13.78 16.65 -6.63
CA LYS A 107 -14.06 18.08 -6.78
C LYS A 107 -13.76 18.57 -8.20
N LEU A 108 -12.66 18.14 -8.80
CA LEU A 108 -12.13 18.64 -10.05
C LEU A 108 -12.84 18.07 -11.29
N LEU A 109 -13.32 16.83 -11.22
CA LEU A 109 -14.00 16.21 -12.35
C LEU A 109 -15.35 16.89 -12.60
N SER A 110 -15.62 17.20 -13.87
CA SER A 110 -16.95 17.61 -14.33
C SER A 110 -17.89 16.39 -14.34
N LYS A 111 -19.19 16.64 -14.41
CA LYS A 111 -20.19 15.60 -14.65
C LYS A 111 -19.83 14.82 -15.93
N ASN A 112 -19.94 13.50 -15.90
CA ASN A 112 -19.49 12.55 -16.94
C ASN A 112 -17.96 12.49 -17.14
N GLY A 113 -17.16 13.24 -16.39
CA GLY A 113 -15.71 13.11 -16.37
C GLY A 113 -15.27 11.73 -15.87
N ILE A 114 -14.20 11.18 -16.45
CA ILE A 114 -13.68 9.85 -16.15
C ILE A 114 -12.37 9.98 -15.42
N ILE A 115 -12.22 9.22 -14.33
CA ILE A 115 -10.95 8.98 -13.66
C ILE A 115 -10.52 7.52 -13.88
N SER A 116 -9.24 7.34 -14.26
CA SER A 116 -8.63 6.02 -14.44
C SER A 116 -7.35 5.93 -13.63
N ILE A 117 -7.21 4.89 -12.83
CA ILE A 117 -6.07 4.68 -11.93
C ILE A 117 -5.51 3.28 -12.13
N ILE A 118 -4.18 3.20 -12.31
CA ILE A 118 -3.44 1.94 -12.32
C ILE A 118 -2.83 1.75 -10.92
N THR A 119 -3.08 0.58 -10.33
CA THR A 119 -2.53 0.18 -9.04
C THR A 119 -1.62 -1.03 -9.23
N TYR A 120 -0.54 -1.13 -8.45
CA TYR A 120 0.46 -2.19 -8.58
C TYR A 120 0.46 -3.16 -7.39
N HIS A 121 -0.19 -2.82 -6.29
CA HIS A 121 -0.29 -3.69 -5.12
C HIS A 121 -1.67 -3.65 -4.47
N SER A 122 -1.93 -4.64 -3.61
CA SER A 122 -3.24 -4.86 -2.99
C SER A 122 -3.73 -3.70 -2.12
N ALA A 123 -2.83 -2.99 -1.43
CA ALA A 123 -3.22 -1.87 -0.58
C ALA A 123 -3.77 -0.68 -1.40
N GLU A 124 -3.09 -0.31 -2.51
CA GLU A 124 -3.62 0.69 -3.46
C GLU A 124 -4.95 0.23 -4.06
N ASP A 125 -4.99 -1.02 -4.55
CA ASP A 125 -6.17 -1.57 -5.23
C ASP A 125 -7.41 -1.57 -4.32
N ARG A 126 -7.25 -1.94 -3.03
CA ARG A 126 -8.33 -1.87 -2.03
C ARG A 126 -8.84 -0.45 -1.84
N LEU A 127 -7.92 0.51 -1.75
CA LEU A 127 -8.25 1.92 -1.53
C LEU A 127 -9.06 2.49 -2.70
N VAL A 128 -8.55 2.32 -3.94
CA VAL A 128 -9.21 2.80 -5.16
C VAL A 128 -10.56 2.10 -5.37
N LYS A 129 -10.60 0.77 -5.19
CA LYS A 129 -11.85 0.00 -5.30
C LYS A 129 -12.91 0.51 -4.33
N ARG A 130 -12.53 0.72 -3.06
CA ARG A 130 -13.46 1.19 -2.02
C ARG A 130 -13.97 2.59 -2.35
N PHE A 131 -13.08 3.51 -2.70
CA PHE A 131 -13.45 4.87 -3.05
C PHE A 131 -14.40 4.95 -4.27
N PHE A 132 -14.12 4.22 -5.34
CA PHE A 132 -14.98 4.21 -6.52
C PHE A 132 -16.33 3.53 -6.26
N LYS A 133 -16.37 2.53 -5.36
CA LYS A 133 -17.60 1.83 -5.01
C LYS A 133 -18.49 2.63 -4.05
N ASN A 134 -17.89 3.31 -3.06
CA ASN A 134 -18.60 3.89 -1.93
C ASN A 134 -18.58 5.43 -1.91
N GLY A 135 -17.72 6.08 -2.71
CA GLY A 135 -17.51 7.52 -2.67
C GLY A 135 -16.71 8.02 -1.47
N CYS A 136 -16.26 7.08 -0.62
CA CYS A 136 -15.45 7.29 0.59
C CYS A 136 -14.48 6.12 0.80
N PHE A 137 -13.66 6.17 1.87
CA PHE A 137 -12.69 5.11 2.19
C PHE A 137 -13.22 4.08 3.18
N ASP A 138 -14.44 4.25 3.67
CA ASP A 138 -15.11 3.33 4.59
C ASP A 138 -15.71 2.14 3.84
N ASP A 139 -16.06 1.10 4.58
CA ASP A 139 -16.59 -0.13 3.99
C ASP A 139 -18.00 0.05 3.43
N GLU A 140 -18.76 1.03 3.96
CA GLU A 140 -20.09 1.37 3.49
C GLU A 140 -20.14 2.78 2.88
N PRO A 141 -20.97 2.99 1.84
CA PRO A 141 -21.18 4.30 1.26
C PRO A 141 -21.96 5.20 2.24
N VAL A 142 -21.66 6.50 2.19
CA VAL A 142 -22.51 7.50 2.84
C VAL A 142 -23.87 7.48 2.16
N LYS A 143 -24.95 7.45 2.96
CA LYS A 143 -26.34 7.41 2.50
C LYS A 143 -27.08 8.67 2.94
N ASP A 144 -28.08 9.07 2.16
CA ASP A 144 -29.03 10.11 2.55
C ASP A 144 -30.06 9.57 3.58
N GLN A 145 -30.96 10.43 4.04
CA GLN A 145 -32.04 10.08 4.99
C GLN A 145 -33.03 9.03 4.44
N PHE A 146 -33.02 8.79 3.14
CA PHE A 146 -33.89 7.79 2.47
C PHE A 146 -33.13 6.50 2.16
N GLY A 147 -31.85 6.39 2.55
CA GLY A 147 -31.02 5.21 2.31
C GLY A 147 -30.33 5.16 0.94
N ASN A 148 -30.46 6.18 0.10
CA ASN A 148 -29.79 6.23 -1.20
C ASN A 148 -28.31 6.55 -1.03
N SER A 149 -27.45 5.90 -1.82
CA SER A 149 -26.01 6.15 -1.80
C SER A 149 -25.68 7.53 -2.34
N LEU A 150 -24.89 8.29 -1.60
CA LEU A 150 -24.31 9.58 -2.02
C LEU A 150 -23.00 9.43 -2.79
N ASN A 151 -22.71 8.24 -3.32
CA ASN A 151 -21.51 8.02 -4.11
C ASN A 151 -21.56 8.81 -5.43
N PRO A 152 -20.63 9.74 -5.68
CA PRO A 152 -20.63 10.53 -6.90
C PRO A 152 -20.04 9.78 -8.11
N PHE A 153 -19.64 8.53 -7.96
CA PHE A 153 -18.99 7.77 -9.00
C PHE A 153 -19.80 6.53 -9.44
N LYS A 154 -19.80 6.28 -10.73
CA LYS A 154 -20.29 5.04 -11.35
C LYS A 154 -19.11 4.30 -11.96
N LEU A 155 -18.88 3.05 -11.56
CA LEU A 155 -17.84 2.21 -12.13
C LEU A 155 -18.08 1.98 -13.62
N LYS A 156 -17.03 2.13 -14.45
CA LYS A 156 -17.08 1.76 -15.86
C LYS A 156 -16.93 0.25 -16.05
N PHE A 157 -16.04 -0.36 -15.25
CA PHE A 157 -15.80 -1.81 -15.17
C PHE A 157 -15.16 -2.12 -13.81
N GLN A 158 -15.15 -3.39 -13.42
CA GLN A 158 -14.57 -3.77 -12.13
C GLN A 158 -13.06 -3.49 -12.07
N PHE A 159 -12.30 -4.01 -13.01
CA PHE A 159 -10.88 -3.73 -13.27
C PHE A 159 -10.43 -4.44 -14.55
N LEU A 160 -9.35 -3.95 -15.15
CA LEU A 160 -8.64 -4.60 -16.24
C LEU A 160 -7.24 -5.00 -15.80
N LYS A 161 -6.78 -6.14 -16.27
CA LYS A 161 -5.40 -6.62 -16.12
C LYS A 161 -4.61 -6.31 -17.39
N PRO A 162 -3.27 -6.26 -17.31
CA PRO A 162 -2.42 -6.19 -18.51
C PRO A 162 -2.72 -7.34 -19.47
N SER A 163 -2.61 -7.06 -20.76
CA SER A 163 -2.70 -8.08 -21.81
C SER A 163 -1.48 -9.01 -21.77
N GLU A 164 -1.57 -10.18 -22.40
CA GLU A 164 -0.43 -11.09 -22.53
C GLU A 164 0.75 -10.45 -23.27
N LEU A 165 0.46 -9.60 -24.25
CA LEU A 165 1.49 -8.86 -24.98
C LEU A 165 2.22 -7.88 -24.05
N GLU A 166 1.48 -7.11 -23.25
CA GLU A 166 2.06 -6.20 -22.25
C GLU A 166 2.93 -6.96 -21.24
N LEU A 167 2.46 -8.13 -20.78
CA LEU A 167 3.23 -8.97 -19.83
C LEU A 167 4.54 -9.48 -20.42
N LYS A 168 4.57 -9.77 -21.71
CA LYS A 168 5.81 -10.19 -22.43
C LYS A 168 6.78 -9.03 -22.59
N LEU A 169 6.29 -7.83 -22.90
CA LEU A 169 7.11 -6.63 -23.10
C LEU A 169 7.55 -6.00 -21.78
N ASN A 170 6.70 -6.04 -20.77
CA ASN A 170 6.92 -5.40 -19.48
C ASN A 170 6.47 -6.31 -18.33
N THR A 171 7.36 -7.17 -17.88
CA THR A 171 7.11 -8.10 -16.78
C THR A 171 6.75 -7.42 -15.46
N ARG A 172 7.09 -6.13 -15.30
CA ARG A 172 6.72 -5.33 -14.09
C ARG A 172 5.23 -5.02 -14.05
N SER A 173 4.53 -5.06 -15.19
CA SER A 173 3.07 -4.84 -15.25
C SER A 173 2.24 -5.99 -14.65
N ARG A 174 2.86 -7.12 -14.31
CA ARG A 174 2.17 -8.35 -13.84
C ARG A 174 1.15 -8.13 -12.73
N SER A 175 1.43 -7.21 -11.82
CA SER A 175 0.54 -6.92 -10.68
C SER A 175 -0.38 -5.71 -10.93
N ALA A 176 -0.26 -5.06 -12.10
CA ALA A 176 -1.03 -3.88 -12.41
C ALA A 176 -2.53 -4.19 -12.55
N LYS A 177 -3.37 -3.28 -12.08
CA LYS A 177 -4.81 -3.29 -12.28
C LYS A 177 -5.28 -1.88 -12.61
N LEU A 178 -5.97 -1.74 -13.73
CA LEU A 178 -6.63 -0.49 -14.11
C LEU A 178 -8.06 -0.49 -13.57
N ARG A 179 -8.43 0.57 -12.86
CA ARG A 179 -9.81 0.87 -12.47
C ARG A 179 -10.25 2.19 -13.02
N SER A 180 -11.49 2.26 -13.51
CA SER A 180 -12.07 3.49 -14.02
C SER A 180 -13.47 3.72 -13.47
N ALA A 181 -13.74 4.98 -13.15
CA ALA A 181 -15.05 5.43 -12.70
C ALA A 181 -15.40 6.76 -13.38
N MET A 182 -16.68 6.97 -13.61
CA MET A 182 -17.25 8.19 -14.17
C MET A 182 -17.98 8.94 -13.08
N LYS A 183 -17.79 10.26 -13.01
CA LYS A 183 -18.58 11.13 -12.11
C LYS A 183 -19.99 11.29 -12.66
N ILE A 184 -21.00 11.06 -11.85
CA ILE A 184 -22.44 11.19 -12.17
C ILE A 184 -22.98 12.52 -11.67
#